data_d2f9fc1102b1875aa481dba4ee1a99d9
#
_entry.id   d2f9fc1102b1875aa481dba4ee1a99d9
#
_cell.length_a   1.000
_cell.length_b   1.000
_cell.length_c   1.000
_cell.angle_alpha   90.00
_cell.angle_beta   90.00
_cell.angle_gamma   90.00
#
_symmetry.space_group_name_H-M   'P 1'
#
loop_
_entity.id
_entity.type
_entity.pdbx_description
1 polymer ?
#
loop_
_entity_poly.entity_id
_entity_poly.type
_entity_poly.pdbx_seq_one_letter_code
_entity_poly.pdbx_strand_id
1 'polypeptide(L)'
;MTAAELEERADALLAEVPEWIWDGESLPVPIDEIADTHVGLLIRDVEDMTSAPGAPQLAPGQSLSGLLLAGRGEIWVNAEEATKWPPRRRFTIAHELGHWKLHRTPGQQSLFCRKTAVIEEDESETADPGLSIEEQANIFAAAVTMPGHLMRTHYKRLKHDPECHPRMCKLFGASGAAMGRRLHTAI
;
A
#
# COMPACT_ATOMS: atom_id res chain seq x y z
N MET A 1 10.45 6.42 -11.91
CA MET A 1 10.01 7.57 -11.06
C MET A 1 10.90 7.63 -9.83
N THR A 2 11.18 8.83 -9.33
CA THR A 2 11.90 9.05 -8.06
C THR A 2 10.97 8.94 -6.86
N ALA A 3 11.50 8.76 -5.65
CA ALA A 3 10.69 8.73 -4.44
C ALA A 3 9.89 10.02 -4.22
N ALA A 4 10.46 11.19 -4.56
CA ALA A 4 9.77 12.49 -4.45
C ALA A 4 8.55 12.56 -5.39
N GLU A 5 8.70 12.13 -6.65
CA GLU A 5 7.58 12.09 -7.61
C GLU A 5 6.46 11.14 -7.16
N LEU A 6 6.80 10.04 -6.47
CA LEU A 6 5.82 9.09 -5.93
C LEU A 6 5.07 9.68 -4.73
N GLU A 7 5.76 10.42 -3.86
CA GLU A 7 5.13 11.19 -2.76
C GLU A 7 4.16 12.25 -3.33
N GLU A 8 4.57 13.02 -4.33
CA GLU A 8 3.71 14.01 -4.98
C GLU A 8 2.46 13.38 -5.61
N ARG A 9 2.59 12.21 -6.23
CA ARG A 9 1.43 11.49 -6.78
C ARG A 9 0.49 10.96 -5.70
N ALA A 10 1.03 10.51 -4.57
CA ALA A 10 0.23 10.11 -3.42
C ALA A 10 -0.53 11.31 -2.81
N ASP A 11 0.16 12.43 -2.62
CA ASP A 11 -0.43 13.67 -2.13
C ASP A 11 -1.51 14.20 -3.09
N ALA A 12 -1.27 14.12 -4.41
CA ALA A 12 -2.25 14.50 -5.42
C ALA A 12 -3.51 13.63 -5.35
N LEU A 13 -3.36 12.30 -5.22
CA LEU A 13 -4.51 11.41 -5.02
C LEU A 13 -5.31 11.79 -3.78
N LEU A 14 -4.62 12.01 -2.65
CA LEU A 14 -5.27 12.37 -1.39
C LEU A 14 -5.99 13.72 -1.45
N ALA A 15 -5.44 14.69 -2.20
CA ALA A 15 -6.06 16.00 -2.40
C ALA A 15 -7.33 15.93 -3.28
N GLU A 16 -7.49 14.90 -4.11
CA GLU A 16 -8.70 14.66 -4.93
C GLU A 16 -9.83 14.00 -4.13
N VAL A 17 -9.53 13.41 -2.95
CA VAL A 17 -10.53 12.70 -2.14
C VAL A 17 -11.56 13.67 -1.58
N PRO A 18 -12.87 13.45 -1.83
CA PRO A 18 -13.92 14.29 -1.27
C PRO A 18 -13.90 14.30 0.26
N GLU A 19 -14.20 15.47 0.87
CA GLU A 19 -14.19 15.66 2.32
C GLU A 19 -15.14 14.70 3.07
N TRP A 20 -16.23 14.26 2.43
CA TRP A 20 -17.16 13.29 3.02
C TRP A 20 -16.60 11.86 3.06
N ILE A 21 -15.51 11.54 2.33
CA ILE A 21 -14.74 10.30 2.45
C ILE A 21 -13.61 10.50 3.46
N TRP A 22 -12.86 11.60 3.34
CA TRP A 22 -11.74 11.90 4.20
C TRP A 22 -11.49 13.42 4.28
N ASP A 23 -11.38 13.92 5.50
CA ASP A 23 -11.21 15.34 5.83
C ASP A 23 -9.77 15.87 5.65
N GLY A 24 -8.85 15.05 5.19
CA GLY A 24 -7.44 15.39 5.05
C GLY A 24 -6.60 15.25 6.32
N GLU A 25 -7.22 15.02 7.49
CA GLU A 25 -6.56 15.03 8.79
C GLU A 25 -6.82 13.78 9.64
N SER A 26 -8.01 13.20 9.56
CA SER A 26 -8.41 12.04 10.36
C SER A 26 -7.56 10.81 10.07
N LEU A 27 -7.17 10.11 11.14
CA LEU A 27 -6.33 8.91 11.06
C LEU A 27 -7.02 7.70 11.72
N PRO A 28 -6.80 6.53 11.20
CA PRO A 28 -5.98 6.20 10.01
C PRO A 28 -6.68 6.63 8.70
N VAL A 29 -5.92 7.00 7.67
CA VAL A 29 -6.45 7.33 6.32
C VAL A 29 -7.39 6.23 5.85
N PRO A 30 -8.62 6.50 5.39
CA PRO A 30 -9.62 5.47 5.04
C PRO A 30 -9.32 4.85 3.65
N ILE A 31 -8.30 4.00 3.58
CA ILE A 31 -7.77 3.49 2.32
C ILE A 31 -8.78 2.61 1.56
N ASP A 32 -9.63 1.89 2.28
CA ASP A 32 -10.69 1.06 1.69
C ASP A 32 -11.69 1.95 0.94
N GLU A 33 -12.20 2.99 1.59
CA GLU A 33 -13.16 3.94 1.02
C GLU A 33 -12.54 4.74 -0.12
N ILE A 34 -11.26 5.08 -0.02
CA ILE A 34 -10.54 5.76 -1.10
C ILE A 34 -10.42 4.84 -2.32
N ALA A 35 -10.01 3.59 -2.13
CA ALA A 35 -9.87 2.66 -3.24
C ALA A 35 -11.22 2.28 -3.86
N ASP A 36 -12.23 1.97 -3.05
CA ASP A 36 -13.55 1.53 -3.49
C ASP A 36 -14.39 2.71 -3.99
N THR A 37 -14.66 3.67 -3.15
CA THR A 37 -15.67 4.72 -3.41
C THR A 37 -15.12 5.85 -4.28
N HIS A 38 -13.87 6.29 -4.06
CA HIS A 38 -13.28 7.39 -4.82
C HIS A 38 -12.65 6.92 -6.13
N VAL A 39 -11.89 5.82 -6.11
CA VAL A 39 -11.19 5.31 -7.31
C VAL A 39 -12.03 4.31 -8.10
N GLY A 40 -13.02 3.66 -7.48
CA GLY A 40 -13.92 2.71 -8.11
C GLY A 40 -13.34 1.31 -8.28
N LEU A 41 -12.50 0.87 -7.33
CA LEU A 41 -11.89 -0.46 -7.30
C LEU A 41 -12.64 -1.35 -6.30
N LEU A 42 -13.21 -2.46 -6.75
CA LEU A 42 -13.89 -3.40 -5.88
C LEU A 42 -12.88 -4.19 -5.02
N ILE A 43 -12.93 -4.03 -3.70
CA ILE A 43 -12.06 -4.76 -2.78
C ILE A 43 -12.71 -6.07 -2.34
N ARG A 44 -11.98 -7.17 -2.42
CA ARG A 44 -12.43 -8.51 -2.00
C ARG A 44 -11.41 -9.16 -1.07
N ASP A 45 -11.89 -9.60 0.09
CA ASP A 45 -11.13 -10.52 0.94
C ASP A 45 -11.37 -11.95 0.43
N VAL A 46 -10.31 -12.65 -0.01
CA VAL A 46 -10.38 -13.93 -0.72
C VAL A 46 -9.54 -14.98 0.00
N GLU A 47 -10.10 -16.16 0.23
CA GLU A 47 -9.40 -17.27 0.89
C GLU A 47 -8.40 -17.95 -0.03
N ASP A 48 -8.78 -18.20 -1.28
CA ASP A 48 -7.92 -18.81 -2.30
C ASP A 48 -7.54 -17.80 -3.39
N MET A 49 -6.41 -17.12 -3.19
CA MET A 49 -5.86 -16.14 -4.11
C MET A 49 -5.42 -16.76 -5.44
N THR A 50 -5.15 -18.07 -5.48
CA THR A 50 -4.73 -18.78 -6.71
C THR A 50 -5.89 -19.02 -7.67
N SER A 51 -7.13 -18.86 -7.21
CA SER A 51 -8.33 -18.96 -8.04
C SER A 51 -8.51 -17.78 -9.01
N ALA A 52 -7.70 -16.72 -8.86
CA ALA A 52 -7.75 -15.56 -9.76
C ALA A 52 -7.33 -15.94 -11.18
N PRO A 53 -8.03 -15.44 -12.23
CA PRO A 53 -7.61 -15.65 -13.60
C PRO A 53 -6.20 -15.10 -13.85
N GLY A 54 -5.27 -15.98 -14.28
CA GLY A 54 -3.89 -15.61 -14.54
C GLY A 54 -3.00 -15.52 -13.29
N ALA A 55 -3.49 -15.96 -12.12
CA ALA A 55 -2.68 -16.00 -10.91
C ALA A 55 -1.37 -16.79 -11.14
N PRO A 56 -0.23 -16.31 -10.61
CA PRO A 56 1.04 -16.99 -10.78
C PRO A 56 1.05 -18.33 -10.04
N GLN A 57 1.83 -19.28 -10.57
CA GLN A 57 2.15 -20.48 -9.82
C GLN A 57 3.05 -20.11 -8.63
N LEU A 58 2.68 -20.58 -7.46
CA LEU A 58 3.42 -20.31 -6.23
C LEU A 58 4.36 -21.49 -5.93
N ALA A 59 5.57 -21.18 -5.51
CA ALA A 59 6.46 -22.17 -4.94
C ALA A 59 5.97 -22.63 -3.55
N PRO A 60 6.37 -23.81 -3.08
CA PRO A 60 6.02 -24.29 -1.74
C PRO A 60 6.40 -23.26 -0.66
N GLY A 61 5.42 -22.88 0.18
CA GLY A 61 5.61 -21.91 1.24
C GLY A 61 5.46 -20.44 0.82
N GLN A 62 5.23 -20.15 -0.45
CA GLN A 62 4.85 -18.81 -0.91
C GLN A 62 3.34 -18.63 -0.83
N SER A 63 2.90 -17.41 -0.49
CA SER A 63 1.50 -16.99 -0.55
C SER A 63 1.39 -15.62 -1.24
N LEU A 64 0.20 -15.32 -1.74
CA LEU A 64 -0.12 -13.99 -2.25
C LEU A 64 -0.81 -13.20 -1.14
N SER A 65 -0.33 -12.00 -0.86
CA SER A 65 -0.98 -11.05 0.05
C SER A 65 -2.03 -10.21 -0.65
N GLY A 66 -1.79 -9.85 -1.92
CA GLY A 66 -2.67 -9.04 -2.74
C GLY A 66 -2.56 -9.35 -4.22
N LEU A 67 -3.61 -9.01 -4.95
CA LEU A 67 -3.71 -9.08 -6.41
C LEU A 67 -4.52 -7.91 -6.93
N LEU A 68 -4.00 -7.20 -7.92
CA LEU A 68 -4.76 -6.25 -8.71
C LEU A 68 -5.19 -6.90 -10.04
N LEU A 69 -6.46 -7.11 -10.22
CA LEU A 69 -7.08 -7.55 -11.46
C LEU A 69 -7.49 -6.31 -12.27
N ALA A 70 -6.51 -5.68 -12.94
CA ALA A 70 -6.71 -4.38 -13.58
C ALA A 70 -7.80 -4.40 -14.66
N GLY A 71 -7.99 -5.49 -15.39
CA GLY A 71 -9.05 -5.65 -16.37
C GLY A 71 -10.46 -5.69 -15.78
N ARG A 72 -10.59 -5.97 -14.48
CA ARG A 72 -11.86 -6.03 -13.74
C ARG A 72 -12.08 -4.85 -12.80
N GLY A 73 -11.03 -4.07 -12.51
CA GLY A 73 -11.07 -3.05 -11.47
C GLY A 73 -11.27 -3.66 -10.09
N GLU A 74 -10.62 -4.79 -9.81
CA GLU A 74 -10.74 -5.50 -8.52
C GLU A 74 -9.38 -5.58 -7.82
N ILE A 75 -9.37 -5.34 -6.52
CA ILE A 75 -8.27 -5.65 -5.61
C ILE A 75 -8.68 -6.84 -4.75
N TRP A 76 -7.93 -7.93 -4.85
CA TRP A 76 -8.09 -9.08 -3.98
C TRP A 76 -7.06 -9.04 -2.87
N VAL A 77 -7.48 -9.30 -1.64
CA VAL A 77 -6.63 -9.37 -0.45
C VAL A 77 -6.79 -10.73 0.20
N ASN A 78 -5.70 -11.30 0.67
CA ASN A 78 -5.73 -12.59 1.36
C ASN A 78 -6.53 -12.46 2.67
N ALA A 79 -7.65 -13.18 2.77
CA ALA A 79 -8.60 -13.10 3.88
C ALA A 79 -7.98 -13.53 5.22
N GLU A 80 -7.09 -14.53 5.20
CA GLU A 80 -6.39 -15.00 6.41
C GLU A 80 -5.43 -13.91 6.93
N GLU A 81 -4.62 -13.32 6.05
CA GLU A 81 -3.72 -12.22 6.40
C GLU A 81 -4.49 -10.97 6.86
N ALA A 82 -5.60 -10.66 6.19
CA ALA A 82 -6.47 -9.53 6.51
C ALA A 82 -7.00 -9.62 7.95
N THR A 83 -7.41 -10.82 8.36
CA THR A 83 -7.93 -11.07 9.71
C THR A 83 -6.82 -11.04 10.77
N LYS A 84 -5.68 -11.68 10.48
CA LYS A 84 -4.57 -11.78 11.45
C LYS A 84 -3.80 -10.46 11.62
N TRP A 85 -3.66 -9.69 10.54
CA TRP A 85 -2.82 -8.49 10.51
C TRP A 85 -3.50 -7.31 9.79
N PRO A 86 -4.47 -6.63 10.41
CA PRO A 86 -5.19 -5.50 9.79
C PRO A 86 -4.29 -4.40 9.20
N PRO A 87 -3.15 -4.01 9.83
CA PRO A 87 -2.23 -3.05 9.22
C PRO A 87 -1.64 -3.53 7.88
N ARG A 88 -1.44 -4.85 7.73
CA ARG A 88 -0.94 -5.43 6.50
C ARG A 88 -1.99 -5.39 5.39
N ARG A 89 -3.26 -5.70 5.71
CA ARG A 89 -4.38 -5.56 4.77
C ARG A 89 -4.46 -4.15 4.19
N ARG A 90 -4.44 -3.13 5.05
CA ARG A 90 -4.46 -1.73 4.63
C ARG A 90 -3.31 -1.39 3.68
N PHE A 91 -2.10 -1.80 4.05
CA PHE A 91 -0.93 -1.56 3.22
C PHE A 91 -1.01 -2.32 1.88
N THR A 92 -1.55 -3.53 1.86
CA THR A 92 -1.77 -4.31 0.63
C THR A 92 -2.74 -3.59 -0.30
N ILE A 93 -3.88 -3.10 0.19
CA ILE A 93 -4.84 -2.33 -0.61
C ILE A 93 -4.16 -1.09 -1.21
N ALA A 94 -3.40 -0.34 -0.39
CA ALA A 94 -2.68 0.84 -0.86
C ALA A 94 -1.59 0.51 -1.89
N HIS A 95 -0.95 -0.65 -1.78
CA HIS A 95 0.05 -1.13 -2.73
C HIS A 95 -0.59 -1.47 -4.09
N GLU A 96 -1.68 -2.20 -4.10
CA GLU A 96 -2.43 -2.52 -5.33
C GLU A 96 -3.04 -1.26 -5.97
N LEU A 97 -3.48 -0.29 -5.14
CA LEU A 97 -3.88 1.04 -5.61
C LEU A 97 -2.71 1.79 -6.26
N GLY A 98 -1.48 1.62 -5.73
CA GLY A 98 -0.26 2.12 -6.35
C GLY A 98 -0.05 1.57 -7.75
N HIS A 99 -0.16 0.26 -7.95
CA HIS A 99 -0.09 -0.35 -9.28
C HIS A 99 -1.17 0.21 -10.22
N TRP A 100 -2.40 0.39 -9.74
CA TRP A 100 -3.48 0.97 -10.51
C TRP A 100 -3.20 2.40 -10.97
N LYS A 101 -2.70 3.25 -10.09
CA LYS A 101 -2.47 4.68 -10.37
C LYS A 101 -1.19 4.94 -11.16
N LEU A 102 -0.16 4.10 -11.00
CA LEU A 102 1.18 4.34 -11.55
C LEU A 102 1.50 3.47 -12.77
N HIS A 103 1.03 2.22 -12.81
CA HIS A 103 1.54 1.22 -13.76
C HIS A 103 0.47 0.68 -14.71
N ARG A 104 -0.80 0.98 -14.46
CA ARG A 104 -1.88 0.52 -15.33
C ARG A 104 -1.81 1.19 -16.70
N THR A 105 -1.82 0.36 -17.75
CA THR A 105 -2.00 0.81 -19.13
C THR A 105 -3.44 0.59 -19.54
N PRO A 106 -4.21 1.62 -19.99
CA PRO A 106 -5.58 1.47 -20.44
C PRO A 106 -5.69 0.43 -21.56
N GLY A 107 -6.68 -0.47 -21.46
CA GLY A 107 -6.91 -1.54 -22.42
C GLY A 107 -6.05 -2.79 -22.26
N GLN A 108 -5.10 -2.81 -21.34
CA GLN A 108 -4.29 -3.97 -21.05
C GLN A 108 -4.87 -4.74 -19.83
N GLN A 109 -5.01 -6.05 -19.98
CA GLN A 109 -5.37 -6.94 -18.86
C GLN A 109 -4.10 -7.25 -18.06
N SER A 110 -3.67 -6.30 -17.25
CA SER A 110 -2.50 -6.50 -16.40
C SER A 110 -2.94 -7.13 -15.07
N LEU A 111 -2.19 -8.11 -14.62
CA LEU A 111 -2.28 -8.69 -13.28
C LEU A 111 -1.03 -8.28 -12.52
N PHE A 112 -1.21 -7.60 -11.40
CA PHE A 112 -0.14 -7.29 -10.46
C PHE A 112 -0.30 -8.16 -9.22
N CYS A 113 0.80 -8.71 -8.71
CA CYS A 113 0.76 -9.69 -7.64
C CYS A 113 1.75 -9.33 -6.54
N ARG A 114 1.25 -9.16 -5.32
CA ARG A 114 2.09 -9.03 -4.16
C ARG A 114 2.30 -10.38 -3.49
N LYS A 115 3.50 -10.92 -3.58
CA LYS A 115 3.89 -12.13 -2.87
C LYS A 115 4.26 -11.84 -1.42
N THR A 116 3.89 -12.73 -0.52
CA THR A 116 4.49 -12.76 0.82
C THR A 116 5.88 -13.35 0.67
N ALA A 117 6.92 -12.53 0.78
CA ALA A 117 8.27 -13.03 0.85
C ALA A 117 8.46 -13.75 2.20
N VAL A 118 8.66 -15.06 2.17
CA VAL A 118 9.58 -15.68 3.12
C VAL A 118 10.95 -15.15 2.72
N ILE A 119 11.63 -14.48 3.63
CA ILE A 119 12.88 -13.75 3.49
C ILE A 119 13.84 -14.51 2.55
N GLU A 120 13.77 -14.25 1.27
CA GLU A 120 14.84 -14.45 0.31
C GLU A 120 14.84 -13.16 -0.52
N GLU A 121 15.92 -12.42 -0.36
CA GLU A 121 16.28 -11.28 -1.19
C GLU A 121 16.42 -11.80 -2.63
N ASP A 122 15.34 -11.76 -3.40
CA ASP A 122 15.42 -11.94 -4.83
C ASP A 122 15.90 -10.60 -5.41
N GLU A 123 17.23 -10.40 -5.30
CA GLU A 123 17.97 -9.42 -6.08
C GLU A 123 17.89 -9.84 -7.55
N SER A 124 16.77 -9.62 -8.20
CA SER A 124 16.79 -9.53 -9.65
C SER A 124 17.49 -8.23 -9.99
N GLU A 125 18.79 -8.32 -10.24
CA GLU A 125 19.60 -7.29 -10.88
C GLU A 125 18.94 -6.88 -12.21
N THR A 126 18.01 -5.94 -12.15
CA THR A 126 17.63 -5.18 -13.33
C THR A 126 18.70 -4.10 -13.53
N ALA A 127 19.37 -4.14 -14.65
CA ALA A 127 20.45 -3.23 -15.04
C ALA A 127 19.97 -1.78 -15.31
N ASP A 128 18.86 -1.36 -14.71
CA ASP A 128 18.32 -0.01 -14.81
C ASP A 128 18.43 0.69 -13.45
N PRO A 129 19.08 1.87 -13.36
CA PRO A 129 19.29 2.60 -12.10
C PRO A 129 18.01 3.21 -11.51
N GLY A 130 16.83 2.82 -11.98
CA GLY A 130 15.51 3.26 -11.49
C GLY A 130 14.89 2.29 -10.48
N LEU A 131 13.96 2.81 -9.66
CA LEU A 131 13.12 1.98 -8.77
C LEU A 131 12.30 0.99 -9.59
N SER A 132 12.23 -0.27 -9.16
CA SER A 132 11.32 -1.27 -9.71
C SER A 132 9.86 -0.86 -9.53
N ILE A 133 8.94 -1.46 -10.30
CA ILE A 133 7.50 -1.17 -10.17
C ILE A 133 6.97 -1.54 -8.78
N GLU A 134 7.54 -2.58 -8.16
CA GLU A 134 7.20 -3.01 -6.80
C GLU A 134 7.67 -1.99 -5.74
N GLU A 135 8.90 -1.48 -5.87
CA GLU A 135 9.41 -0.42 -5.00
C GLU A 135 8.59 0.87 -5.15
N GLN A 136 8.22 1.22 -6.38
CA GLN A 136 7.36 2.37 -6.65
C GLN A 136 5.99 2.22 -5.98
N ALA A 137 5.34 1.05 -6.11
CA ALA A 137 4.08 0.75 -5.45
C ALA A 137 4.21 0.77 -3.91
N ASN A 138 5.31 0.26 -3.36
CA ASN A 138 5.59 0.30 -1.92
C ASN A 138 5.77 1.72 -1.38
N ILE A 139 6.50 2.59 -2.10
CA ILE A 139 6.69 4.00 -1.70
C ILE A 139 5.36 4.74 -1.76
N PHE A 140 4.60 4.57 -2.85
CA PHE A 140 3.28 5.16 -3.00
C PHE A 140 2.33 4.71 -1.87
N ALA A 141 2.27 3.41 -1.57
CA ALA A 141 1.45 2.86 -0.49
C ALA A 141 1.80 3.45 0.88
N ALA A 142 3.10 3.59 1.16
CA ALA A 142 3.58 4.22 2.38
C ALA A 142 3.17 5.70 2.46
N ALA A 143 3.25 6.43 1.35
CA ALA A 143 2.88 7.85 1.29
C ALA A 143 1.36 8.05 1.46
N VAL A 144 0.53 7.22 0.82
CA VAL A 144 -0.93 7.31 0.94
C VAL A 144 -1.41 6.92 2.35
N THR A 145 -0.89 5.83 2.92
CA THR A 145 -1.31 5.36 4.26
C THR A 145 -0.72 6.18 5.41
N MET A 146 0.42 6.82 5.18
CA MET A 146 1.16 7.63 6.16
C MET A 146 1.63 8.95 5.52
N PRO A 147 0.71 9.90 5.21
CA PRO A 147 1.03 11.15 4.52
C PRO A 147 2.11 11.94 5.27
N GLY A 148 3.11 12.45 4.52
CA GLY A 148 4.30 13.08 5.09
C GLY A 148 3.99 14.28 5.99
N HIS A 149 3.00 15.10 5.64
CA HIS A 149 2.58 16.26 6.45
C HIS A 149 1.98 15.84 7.81
N LEU A 150 1.15 14.78 7.84
CA LEU A 150 0.58 14.24 9.06
C LEU A 150 1.65 13.51 9.90
N MET A 151 2.55 12.78 9.25
CA MET A 151 3.72 12.17 9.91
C MET A 151 4.52 13.21 10.69
N ARG A 152 4.91 14.31 10.03
CA ARG A 152 5.68 15.39 10.66
C ARG A 152 4.90 16.06 11.80
N THR A 153 3.61 16.30 11.61
CA THR A 153 2.74 16.93 12.62
C THR A 153 2.66 16.09 13.89
N HIS A 154 2.35 14.79 13.74
CA HIS A 154 2.19 13.91 14.90
C HIS A 154 3.54 13.55 15.55
N TYR A 155 4.58 13.33 14.76
CA TYR A 155 5.92 13.08 15.29
C TYR A 155 6.44 14.25 16.13
N LYS A 156 6.26 15.50 15.66
CA LYS A 156 6.65 16.70 16.43
C LYS A 156 6.02 16.74 17.82
N ARG A 157 4.77 16.24 17.96
CA ARG A 157 4.06 16.17 19.24
C ARG A 157 4.53 15.01 20.13
N LEU A 158 4.92 13.89 19.50
CA LEU A 158 5.18 12.63 20.21
C LEU A 158 6.67 12.30 20.39
N LYS A 159 7.60 12.99 19.71
CA LYS A 159 9.04 12.62 19.68
C LYS A 159 9.75 12.52 21.03
N HIS A 160 9.21 13.14 22.07
CA HIS A 160 9.75 13.06 23.44
C HIS A 160 9.01 12.04 24.34
N ASP A 161 7.97 11.38 23.81
CA ASP A 161 7.23 10.33 24.50
C ASP A 161 7.97 9.00 24.32
N PRO A 162 8.28 8.24 25.39
CA PRO A 162 8.85 6.90 25.27
C PRO A 162 8.03 5.94 24.43
N GLU A 163 6.70 6.16 24.36
CA GLU A 163 5.75 5.38 23.56
C GLU A 163 5.52 5.98 22.15
N CYS A 164 6.39 6.88 21.69
CA CYS A 164 6.22 7.57 20.39
C CYS A 164 5.95 6.59 19.25
N HIS A 165 6.82 5.58 19.08
CA HIS A 165 6.69 4.63 17.97
C HIS A 165 5.39 3.81 18.02
N PRO A 166 5.01 3.13 19.13
CA PRO A 166 3.73 2.42 19.21
C PRO A 166 2.52 3.34 19.05
N ARG A 167 2.57 4.58 19.55
CA ARG A 167 1.48 5.56 19.33
C ARG A 167 1.33 5.97 17.88
N MET A 168 2.44 6.21 17.19
CA MET A 168 2.43 6.48 15.74
C MET A 168 1.87 5.29 14.97
N CYS A 169 2.27 4.06 15.28
CA CYS A 169 1.71 2.86 14.68
C CYS A 169 0.18 2.80 14.85
N LYS A 170 -0.31 3.05 16.04
CA LYS A 170 -1.76 3.03 16.35
C LYS A 170 -2.50 4.12 15.58
N LEU A 171 -1.99 5.34 15.56
CA LEU A 171 -2.61 6.49 14.88
C LEU A 171 -2.76 6.21 13.38
N PHE A 172 -1.72 5.74 12.72
CA PHE A 172 -1.72 5.52 11.28
C PHE A 172 -2.25 4.13 10.86
N GLY A 173 -2.58 3.25 11.81
CA GLY A 173 -2.97 1.88 11.52
C GLY A 173 -1.85 1.11 10.81
N ALA A 174 -0.58 1.37 11.16
CA ALA A 174 0.60 0.82 10.50
C ALA A 174 1.30 -0.23 11.36
N SER A 175 1.99 -1.18 10.72
CA SER A 175 2.89 -2.10 11.43
C SER A 175 4.14 -1.38 11.93
N GLY A 176 4.78 -1.91 12.99
CA GLY A 176 6.02 -1.34 13.53
C GLY A 176 7.12 -1.22 12.48
N ALA A 177 7.28 -2.23 11.62
CA ALA A 177 8.27 -2.22 10.55
C ALA A 177 7.98 -1.15 9.48
N ALA A 178 6.71 -1.00 9.07
CA ALA A 178 6.31 0.04 8.11
C ALA A 178 6.51 1.43 8.70
N MET A 179 6.09 1.64 9.95
CA MET A 179 6.28 2.90 10.66
C MET A 179 7.76 3.27 10.81
N GLY A 180 8.62 2.31 11.17
CA GLY A 180 10.07 2.55 11.29
C GLY A 180 10.69 3.05 9.99
N ARG A 181 10.40 2.37 8.87
CA ARG A 181 10.84 2.82 7.54
C ARG A 181 10.30 4.20 7.18
N ARG A 182 9.01 4.43 7.45
CA ARG A 182 8.37 5.71 7.11
C ARG A 182 8.89 6.89 7.93
N LEU A 183 9.17 6.70 9.21
CA LEU A 183 9.82 7.72 10.04
C LEU A 183 11.19 8.11 9.48
N HIS A 184 11.96 7.16 8.96
CA HIS A 184 13.26 7.43 8.38
C HIS A 184 13.17 8.23 7.06
N THR A 185 12.10 8.09 6.28
CA THR A 185 11.96 8.76 4.97
C THR A 185 11.15 10.05 5.01
N ALA A 186 10.23 10.22 5.98
CA ALA A 186 9.30 11.34 6.03
C ALA A 186 9.66 12.42 7.06
N ILE A 187 10.59 12.14 7.99
CA ILE A 187 11.04 13.04 9.05
C ILE A 187 12.48 13.45 8.82
#